data_2de33193f6244e18ddff6592d00d0f4e
#
_entry.id   2de33193f6244e18ddff6592d00d0f4e
#
_cell.length_a   1.000
_cell.length_b   1.000
_cell.length_c   1.000
_cell.angle_alpha   90.00
_cell.angle_beta   90.00
_cell.angle_gamma   90.00
#
_symmetry.space_group_name_H-M   'P 1'
#
loop_
_entity.id
_entity.type
_entity.pdbx_description
1 polymer ?
#
loop_
_entity_poly.entity_id
_entity_poly.type
_entity_poly.pdbx_seq_one_letter_code
_entity_poly.pdbx_strand_id
1 'polypeptide(L)'
;MKRLSFLLVIATAFVLSVLPGYAQDATSLTWATFNIRYDNPDDQANNWQFRKDTVTRFIKAQDIDIAGMQEVLHNQLEDLLQRLPGYKAIGVAREDGKTKGEYAPILYKENRFEVIDSNTFWLSQYPDSVGFIGWDGACTRIATWAKMKDKQTGKVFMAVNTHFDHVGTTARRESALLIIRKIKEIAGDYPAVLTGDFNVSFDSEAYRTITTNPFVLKDAEKIAGKRTGVAYTFHDFGRVPADKREKIDFIFVTPQIKVSDSYIPQEANTDGKYLSDHNPQIVHLIL
;
A
#
# COMPACT_ATOMS: atom_id res chain seq x y z
N MET A 1 0.26 -15.57 -89.75
CA MET A 1 -0.54 -15.92 -88.61
C MET A 1 0.27 -15.58 -87.31
N LYS A 2 0.04 -14.46 -86.70
CA LYS A 2 0.73 -14.01 -85.47
C LYS A 2 -0.15 -14.38 -84.26
N ARG A 3 0.32 -15.22 -83.33
CA ARG A 3 -0.36 -15.53 -82.07
C ARG A 3 -0.02 -14.47 -81.05
N LEU A 4 -1.02 -13.81 -80.56
CA LEU A 4 -0.95 -12.82 -79.48
C LEU A 4 -1.17 -13.59 -78.17
N SER A 5 -0.12 -13.64 -77.30
CA SER A 5 -0.22 -14.22 -75.96
C SER A 5 -0.62 -13.13 -75.00
N PHE A 6 -1.79 -13.25 -74.34
CA PHE A 6 -2.22 -12.40 -73.25
C PHE A 6 -1.61 -12.89 -71.93
N LEU A 7 -0.77 -12.09 -71.31
CA LEU A 7 -0.36 -12.29 -69.92
C LEU A 7 -1.38 -11.72 -68.97
N LEU A 8 -2.00 -12.57 -68.16
CA LEU A 8 -2.91 -12.19 -67.09
C LEU A 8 -2.08 -11.91 -65.82
N VAL A 9 -1.96 -10.65 -65.43
CA VAL A 9 -1.32 -10.24 -64.13
C VAL A 9 -2.39 -10.28 -63.08
N ILE A 10 -2.34 -11.28 -62.18
CA ILE A 10 -3.20 -11.32 -60.98
C ILE A 10 -2.52 -10.48 -59.88
N ALA A 11 -3.10 -9.30 -59.61
CA ALA A 11 -2.70 -8.49 -58.48
C ALA A 11 -3.39 -9.00 -57.20
N THR A 12 -2.62 -9.68 -56.35
CA THR A 12 -3.09 -10.10 -55.02
C THR A 12 -3.01 -8.86 -54.08
N ALA A 13 -4.18 -8.28 -53.78
CA ALA A 13 -4.28 -7.25 -52.77
C ALA A 13 -4.18 -7.87 -51.37
N PHE A 14 -3.05 -7.64 -50.67
CA PHE A 14 -2.92 -7.95 -49.25
C PHE A 14 -3.74 -6.92 -48.44
N VAL A 15 -4.89 -7.32 -47.97
CA VAL A 15 -5.64 -6.55 -46.98
C VAL A 15 -4.96 -6.79 -45.62
N LEU A 16 -4.12 -5.82 -45.17
CA LEU A 16 -3.69 -5.76 -43.79
C LEU A 16 -4.92 -5.40 -42.92
N SER A 17 -5.54 -6.40 -42.29
CA SER A 17 -6.50 -6.16 -41.24
C SER A 17 -5.72 -5.59 -40.02
N VAL A 18 -5.77 -4.28 -39.85
CA VAL A 18 -5.36 -3.62 -38.59
C VAL A 18 -6.40 -4.05 -37.57
N LEU A 19 -6.06 -5.03 -36.73
CA LEU A 19 -6.83 -5.35 -35.54
C LEU A 19 -6.87 -4.08 -34.68
N PRO A 20 -8.04 -3.61 -34.23
CA PRO A 20 -8.08 -2.51 -33.27
C PRO A 20 -7.27 -2.97 -32.06
N GLY A 21 -6.17 -2.25 -31.78
CA GLY A 21 -5.44 -2.43 -30.54
C GLY A 21 -6.45 -2.13 -29.43
N TYR A 22 -6.81 -3.14 -28.64
CA TYR A 22 -7.52 -2.92 -27.39
C TYR A 22 -6.62 -2.02 -26.55
N ALA A 23 -6.98 -0.75 -26.43
CA ALA A 23 -6.42 0.10 -25.40
C ALA A 23 -6.73 -0.63 -24.08
N GLN A 24 -5.70 -1.17 -23.46
CA GLN A 24 -5.87 -1.86 -22.18
C GLN A 24 -6.37 -0.81 -21.20
N ASP A 25 -7.64 -0.95 -20.77
CA ASP A 25 -8.29 0.02 -19.90
C ASP A 25 -7.41 0.31 -18.68
N ALA A 26 -7.20 1.60 -18.41
CA ALA A 26 -6.39 2.02 -17.29
C ALA A 26 -7.08 1.59 -15.97
N THR A 27 -6.35 0.85 -15.13
CA THR A 27 -6.85 0.47 -13.81
C THR A 27 -6.78 1.67 -12.88
N SER A 28 -7.94 2.23 -12.51
CA SER A 28 -8.03 3.26 -11.47
C SER A 28 -8.30 2.59 -10.12
N LEU A 29 -7.52 2.92 -9.10
CA LEU A 29 -7.56 2.34 -7.76
C LEU A 29 -7.59 3.41 -6.69
N THR A 30 -8.46 3.26 -5.69
CA THR A 30 -8.39 3.98 -4.42
C THR A 30 -7.52 3.19 -3.45
N TRP A 31 -6.38 3.73 -3.08
CA TRP A 31 -5.41 3.08 -2.22
C TRP A 31 -5.15 3.86 -0.95
N ALA A 32 -5.01 3.18 0.19
CA ALA A 32 -4.73 3.83 1.47
C ALA A 32 -3.54 3.20 2.21
N THR A 33 -2.86 4.01 3.03
CA THR A 33 -2.09 3.55 4.18
C THR A 33 -2.76 4.05 5.43
N PHE A 34 -2.92 3.19 6.44
CA PHE A 34 -3.64 3.54 7.65
C PHE A 34 -3.14 2.78 8.88
N ASN A 35 -2.37 3.45 9.72
CA ASN A 35 -2.13 2.97 11.08
C ASN A 35 -3.42 3.15 11.90
N ILE A 36 -4.06 2.04 12.31
CA ILE A 36 -5.35 2.09 13.01
C ILE A 36 -5.21 2.15 14.52
N ARG A 37 -4.01 2.23 15.05
CA ARG A 37 -3.68 2.10 16.48
C ARG A 37 -4.15 0.76 17.04
N TYR A 38 -3.26 0.00 17.64
CA TYR A 38 -3.60 -1.26 18.28
C TYR A 38 -4.63 -1.07 19.40
N ASP A 39 -5.33 -2.15 19.75
CA ASP A 39 -6.32 -2.16 20.83
C ASP A 39 -5.62 -2.03 22.19
N ASN A 40 -5.39 -0.79 22.61
CA ASN A 40 -4.73 -0.46 23.87
C ASN A 40 -5.77 -0.02 24.91
N PRO A 41 -5.92 -0.75 26.03
CA PRO A 41 -6.85 -0.38 27.11
C PRO A 41 -6.60 1.03 27.67
N ASP A 42 -5.35 1.51 27.64
CA ASP A 42 -4.98 2.82 28.16
C ASP A 42 -5.44 3.99 27.27
N ASP A 43 -5.90 3.73 26.06
CA ASP A 43 -6.42 4.76 25.14
C ASP A 43 -7.82 5.28 25.56
N GLN A 44 -8.44 4.72 26.63
CA GLN A 44 -9.68 5.19 27.26
C GLN A 44 -10.82 5.40 26.22
N ALA A 45 -11.27 6.66 26.04
CA ALA A 45 -12.32 7.01 25.08
C ALA A 45 -11.92 6.77 23.62
N ASN A 46 -10.63 6.64 23.35
CA ASN A 46 -10.08 6.32 22.03
C ASN A 46 -9.76 4.82 21.86
N ASN A 47 -10.12 3.96 22.83
CA ASN A 47 -9.92 2.53 22.70
C ASN A 47 -10.63 1.98 21.47
N TRP A 48 -10.09 0.89 20.89
CA TRP A 48 -10.56 0.26 19.66
C TRP A 48 -12.07 -0.03 19.65
N GLN A 49 -12.62 -0.50 20.76
CA GLN A 49 -14.06 -0.81 20.86
C GLN A 49 -14.97 0.38 20.51
N PHE A 50 -14.50 1.61 20.70
CA PHE A 50 -15.25 2.83 20.37
C PHE A 50 -14.98 3.37 18.97
N ARG A 51 -13.89 2.91 18.32
CA ARG A 51 -13.44 3.39 17.00
C ARG A 51 -13.77 2.43 15.84
N LYS A 52 -13.87 1.13 16.09
CA LYS A 52 -14.01 0.10 15.07
C LYS A 52 -15.13 0.34 14.05
N ASP A 53 -16.29 0.81 14.50
CA ASP A 53 -17.41 1.10 13.60
C ASP A 53 -17.17 2.37 12.78
N THR A 54 -16.46 3.36 13.34
CA THR A 54 -16.11 4.59 12.63
C THR A 54 -15.02 4.33 11.59
N VAL A 55 -13.99 3.56 11.93
CA VAL A 55 -12.93 3.12 11.01
C VAL A 55 -13.51 2.36 9.82
N THR A 56 -14.39 1.40 10.07
CA THR A 56 -14.98 0.59 8.99
C THR A 56 -15.95 1.38 8.12
N ARG A 57 -16.71 2.31 8.69
CA ARG A 57 -17.54 3.25 7.92
C ARG A 57 -16.68 4.16 7.05
N PHE A 58 -15.55 4.64 7.57
CA PHE A 58 -14.62 5.47 6.81
C PHE A 58 -14.07 4.70 5.60
N ILE A 59 -13.59 3.46 5.77
CA ILE A 59 -13.08 2.62 4.69
C ILE A 59 -14.13 2.44 3.59
N LYS A 60 -15.39 2.20 3.97
CA LYS A 60 -16.52 2.09 3.01
C LYS A 60 -16.83 3.40 2.31
N ALA A 61 -16.90 4.50 3.07
CA ALA A 61 -17.26 5.82 2.53
C ALA A 61 -16.20 6.35 1.54
N GLN A 62 -14.93 6.02 1.76
CA GLN A 62 -13.84 6.36 0.83
C GLN A 62 -13.70 5.35 -0.32
N ASP A 63 -14.54 4.32 -0.36
CA ASP A 63 -14.53 3.26 -1.37
C ASP A 63 -13.13 2.66 -1.61
N ILE A 64 -12.36 2.46 -0.53
CA ILE A 64 -10.97 2.02 -0.60
C ILE A 64 -10.90 0.64 -1.23
N ASP A 65 -10.15 0.50 -2.31
CA ASP A 65 -9.93 -0.77 -3.00
C ASP A 65 -8.91 -1.65 -2.29
N ILE A 66 -7.79 -1.03 -1.87
CA ILE A 66 -6.68 -1.70 -1.16
C ILE A 66 -6.17 -0.77 -0.06
N ALA A 67 -5.96 -1.31 1.14
CA ALA A 67 -5.34 -0.60 2.24
C ALA A 67 -4.21 -1.40 2.87
N GLY A 68 -3.02 -0.79 2.97
CA GLY A 68 -2.00 -1.23 3.92
C GLY A 68 -2.35 -0.70 5.30
N MET A 69 -2.51 -1.58 6.28
CA MET A 69 -2.85 -1.17 7.64
C MET A 69 -1.72 -1.52 8.61
N GLN A 70 -1.57 -0.76 9.69
CA GLN A 70 -0.52 -0.96 10.67
C GLN A 70 -1.12 -1.02 12.08
N GLU A 71 -0.38 -1.63 13.01
CA GLU A 71 -0.76 -1.87 14.41
C GLU A 71 -2.00 -2.76 14.59
N VAL A 72 -2.33 -3.58 13.62
CA VAL A 72 -3.54 -4.39 13.67
C VAL A 72 -3.32 -5.62 14.54
N LEU A 73 -4.01 -5.75 15.67
CA LEU A 73 -4.07 -6.98 16.45
C LEU A 73 -5.06 -7.98 15.84
N HIS A 74 -4.96 -9.26 16.25
CA HIS A 74 -5.80 -10.31 15.70
C HIS A 74 -7.30 -10.03 15.88
N ASN A 75 -7.73 -9.61 17.07
CA ASN A 75 -9.11 -9.22 17.35
C ASN A 75 -9.58 -8.01 16.50
N GLN A 76 -8.69 -7.06 16.22
CA GLN A 76 -9.01 -5.93 15.35
C GLN A 76 -9.17 -6.38 13.89
N LEU A 77 -8.33 -7.32 13.43
CA LEU A 77 -8.46 -7.90 12.10
C LEU A 77 -9.80 -8.63 11.92
N GLU A 78 -10.21 -9.44 12.92
CA GLU A 78 -11.52 -10.10 12.93
C GLU A 78 -12.67 -9.09 12.91
N ASP A 79 -12.61 -8.06 13.75
CA ASP A 79 -13.58 -6.96 13.80
C ASP A 79 -13.73 -6.24 12.46
N LEU A 80 -12.60 -5.96 11.78
CA LEU A 80 -12.58 -5.33 10.45
C LEU A 80 -13.27 -6.22 9.42
N LEU A 81 -12.87 -7.49 9.31
CA LEU A 81 -13.42 -8.42 8.31
C LEU A 81 -14.91 -8.71 8.54
N GLN A 82 -15.36 -8.80 9.80
CA GLN A 82 -16.77 -8.94 10.13
C GLN A 82 -17.61 -7.74 9.66
N ARG A 83 -17.05 -6.51 9.75
CA ARG A 83 -17.76 -5.25 9.43
C ARG A 83 -17.61 -4.81 7.98
N LEU A 84 -16.66 -5.39 7.27
CA LEU A 84 -16.35 -5.11 5.87
C LEU A 84 -16.62 -6.34 4.99
N PRO A 85 -17.89 -6.78 4.85
CA PRO A 85 -18.22 -7.89 3.96
C PRO A 85 -17.76 -7.56 2.54
N GLY A 86 -17.09 -8.50 1.89
CA GLY A 86 -16.47 -8.31 0.57
C GLY A 86 -15.01 -7.86 0.61
N TYR A 87 -14.43 -7.64 1.80
CA TYR A 87 -13.00 -7.48 1.96
C TYR A 87 -12.34 -8.74 2.52
N LYS A 88 -11.10 -8.95 2.12
CA LYS A 88 -10.17 -9.92 2.70
C LYS A 88 -8.87 -9.24 3.13
N ALA A 89 -8.08 -9.94 3.93
CA ALA A 89 -6.79 -9.48 4.37
C ALA A 89 -5.70 -10.52 4.12
N ILE A 90 -4.49 -10.04 3.86
CA ILE A 90 -3.27 -10.82 3.70
C ILE A 90 -2.28 -10.39 4.77
N GLY A 91 -1.57 -11.33 5.38
CA GLY A 91 -0.54 -11.08 6.37
C GLY A 91 -0.67 -11.98 7.59
N VAL A 92 0.39 -12.01 8.38
CA VAL A 92 0.49 -12.74 9.65
C VAL A 92 0.98 -11.80 10.74
N ALA A 93 0.77 -12.17 12.00
CA ALA A 93 1.26 -11.40 13.13
C ALA A 93 2.78 -11.55 13.30
N ARG A 94 3.42 -10.49 13.77
CA ARG A 94 4.88 -10.33 13.75
C ARG A 94 5.67 -11.22 14.72
N GLU A 95 5.05 -11.67 15.84
CA GLU A 95 5.79 -12.38 16.88
C GLU A 95 5.91 -13.89 16.62
N ASP A 96 4.85 -14.52 16.10
CA ASP A 96 4.81 -15.97 15.89
C ASP A 96 4.55 -16.39 14.44
N GLY A 97 4.37 -15.42 13.54
CA GLY A 97 4.00 -15.68 12.16
C GLY A 97 2.58 -16.24 12.00
N LYS A 98 1.72 -16.06 13.00
CA LYS A 98 0.33 -16.54 13.01
C LYS A 98 -0.60 -15.45 13.52
N THR A 99 -0.83 -15.38 14.85
CA THR A 99 -1.83 -14.51 15.48
C THR A 99 -1.29 -13.64 16.61
N LYS A 100 -0.04 -13.84 17.05
CA LYS A 100 0.54 -13.13 18.18
C LYS A 100 1.28 -11.87 17.75
N GLY A 101 0.94 -10.74 18.38
CA GLY A 101 1.49 -9.43 18.08
C GLY A 101 0.73 -8.70 16.97
N GLU A 102 1.29 -7.59 16.52
CA GLU A 102 0.69 -6.76 15.48
C GLU A 102 0.92 -7.36 14.10
N TYR A 103 -0.09 -7.21 13.25
CA TYR A 103 0.00 -7.43 11.81
C TYR A 103 0.37 -6.11 11.11
N ALA A 104 0.92 -6.23 9.92
CA ALA A 104 0.94 -5.20 8.88
C ALA A 104 0.17 -5.72 7.67
N PRO A 105 -1.16 -5.88 7.77
CA PRO A 105 -1.94 -6.59 6.76
C PRO A 105 -2.22 -5.71 5.55
N ILE A 106 -2.51 -6.37 4.41
CA ILE A 106 -3.07 -5.75 3.21
C ILE A 106 -4.54 -6.12 3.14
N LEU A 107 -5.42 -5.16 3.36
CA LEU A 107 -6.86 -5.28 3.20
C LEU A 107 -7.24 -4.97 1.76
N TYR A 108 -8.13 -5.77 1.13
CA TYR A 108 -8.51 -5.58 -0.28
C TYR A 108 -9.92 -6.06 -0.59
N LYS A 109 -10.57 -5.49 -1.63
CA LYS A 109 -11.86 -5.94 -2.14
C LYS A 109 -11.74 -7.28 -2.85
N GLU A 110 -12.30 -8.35 -2.28
CA GLU A 110 -12.21 -9.72 -2.81
C GLU A 110 -12.84 -9.87 -4.20
N ASN A 111 -13.94 -9.18 -4.45
CA ASN A 111 -14.65 -9.26 -5.72
C ASN A 111 -13.84 -8.68 -6.89
N ARG A 112 -12.96 -7.72 -6.61
CA ARG A 112 -12.13 -7.01 -7.61
C ARG A 112 -10.78 -7.65 -7.84
N PHE A 113 -10.12 -8.16 -6.79
CA PHE A 113 -8.76 -8.64 -6.89
C PHE A 113 -8.63 -10.14 -6.69
N GLU A 114 -7.68 -10.72 -7.42
CA GLU A 114 -7.15 -12.06 -7.24
C GLU A 114 -5.75 -11.97 -6.66
N VAL A 115 -5.46 -12.72 -5.61
CA VAL A 115 -4.12 -12.86 -5.05
C VAL A 115 -3.43 -14.00 -5.77
N ILE A 116 -2.38 -13.68 -6.54
CA ILE A 116 -1.58 -14.67 -7.28
C ILE A 116 -0.58 -15.34 -6.34
N ASP A 117 0.09 -14.53 -5.52
CA ASP A 117 1.10 -14.96 -4.55
C ASP A 117 1.23 -13.94 -3.43
N SER A 118 1.60 -14.38 -2.21
CA SER A 118 1.76 -13.49 -1.08
C SER A 118 2.61 -14.12 0.01
N ASN A 119 3.32 -13.28 0.77
CA ASN A 119 4.05 -13.72 1.95
C ASN A 119 4.28 -12.53 2.90
N THR A 120 4.83 -12.83 4.07
CA THR A 120 5.33 -11.87 5.05
C THR A 120 6.77 -12.21 5.36
N PHE A 121 7.65 -11.20 5.43
CA PHE A 121 9.04 -11.35 5.85
C PHE A 121 9.36 -10.38 6.99
N TRP A 122 10.34 -10.76 7.80
CA TRP A 122 10.78 -9.97 8.96
C TRP A 122 11.82 -8.94 8.56
N LEU A 123 11.67 -7.73 9.06
CA LEU A 123 12.61 -6.64 8.84
C LEU A 123 13.83 -6.82 9.75
N SER A 124 14.71 -7.71 9.31
CA SER A 124 15.91 -8.10 10.03
C SER A 124 17.00 -8.60 9.08
N GLN A 125 18.17 -8.89 9.63
CA GLN A 125 19.26 -9.56 8.93
C GLN A 125 18.86 -10.98 8.45
N TYR A 126 17.82 -11.54 9.06
CA TYR A 126 17.27 -12.87 8.79
C TYR A 126 15.79 -12.78 8.44
N PRO A 127 15.45 -12.36 7.20
CA PRO A 127 14.04 -12.05 6.83
C PRO A 127 13.08 -13.22 6.96
N ASP A 128 13.57 -14.43 6.91
CA ASP A 128 12.76 -15.66 7.01
C ASP A 128 12.65 -16.19 8.45
N SER A 129 13.28 -15.50 9.43
CA SER A 129 13.29 -15.89 10.84
C SER A 129 12.14 -15.21 11.59
N VAL A 130 11.09 -15.99 11.87
CA VAL A 130 9.88 -15.53 12.57
C VAL A 130 10.24 -14.96 13.95
N GLY A 131 9.70 -13.78 14.26
CA GLY A 131 9.85 -13.16 15.58
C GLY A 131 11.20 -12.51 15.84
N PHE A 132 12.09 -12.47 14.84
CA PHE A 132 13.43 -11.90 15.01
C PHE A 132 13.38 -10.35 15.01
N ILE A 133 14.05 -9.73 15.99
CA ILE A 133 14.22 -8.27 16.06
C ILE A 133 15.44 -7.90 15.23
N GLY A 134 15.27 -7.02 14.22
CA GLY A 134 16.34 -6.63 13.32
C GLY A 134 17.21 -5.49 13.87
N TRP A 135 18.50 -5.57 13.63
CA TRP A 135 19.53 -4.54 13.89
C TRP A 135 19.45 -3.94 15.32
N ASP A 136 19.21 -2.63 15.40
CA ASP A 136 19.02 -1.86 16.63
C ASP A 136 17.54 -1.62 16.96
N GLY A 137 16.63 -2.42 16.38
CA GLY A 137 15.19 -2.27 16.57
C GLY A 137 14.73 -2.54 18.00
N ALA A 138 13.68 -1.85 18.45
CA ALA A 138 13.08 -2.05 19.75
C ALA A 138 12.11 -3.24 19.79
N CYS A 139 11.57 -3.63 18.65
CA CYS A 139 10.62 -4.74 18.53
C CYS A 139 10.69 -5.42 17.16
N THR A 140 10.03 -6.55 17.05
CA THR A 140 9.86 -7.25 15.77
C THR A 140 9.06 -6.41 14.78
N ARG A 141 9.56 -6.30 13.55
CA ARG A 141 8.91 -5.60 12.44
C ARG A 141 8.82 -6.49 11.21
N ILE A 142 7.78 -6.31 10.43
CA ILE A 142 7.48 -7.14 9.26
C ILE A 142 7.09 -6.27 8.06
N ALA A 143 7.21 -6.88 6.89
CA ALA A 143 6.56 -6.40 5.68
C ALA A 143 5.74 -7.53 5.06
N THR A 144 4.48 -7.25 4.78
CA THR A 144 3.58 -8.13 4.04
C THR A 144 3.54 -7.72 2.60
N TRP A 145 3.59 -8.67 1.68
CA TRP A 145 3.45 -8.40 0.25
C TRP A 145 2.45 -9.33 -0.42
N ALA A 146 1.85 -8.85 -1.50
CA ALA A 146 0.99 -9.63 -2.36
C ALA A 146 1.20 -9.25 -3.83
N LYS A 147 1.34 -10.24 -4.69
CA LYS A 147 1.20 -10.10 -6.13
C LYS A 147 -0.25 -10.30 -6.48
N MET A 148 -0.88 -9.29 -7.03
CA MET A 148 -2.32 -9.23 -7.23
C MET A 148 -2.67 -8.97 -8.69
N LYS A 149 -3.84 -9.45 -9.10
CA LYS A 149 -4.41 -9.20 -10.42
C LYS A 149 -5.75 -8.49 -10.25
N ASP A 150 -5.94 -7.37 -10.93
CA ASP A 150 -7.25 -6.75 -11.11
C ASP A 150 -8.09 -7.60 -12.08
N LYS A 151 -9.18 -8.17 -11.60
CA LYS A 151 -10.06 -9.04 -12.40
C LYS A 151 -10.79 -8.29 -13.50
N GLN A 152 -10.95 -6.96 -13.38
CA GLN A 152 -11.63 -6.13 -14.36
C GLN A 152 -10.74 -5.85 -15.58
N THR A 153 -9.46 -5.54 -15.35
CA THR A 153 -8.54 -5.12 -16.41
C THR A 153 -7.48 -6.17 -16.75
N GLY A 154 -7.33 -7.21 -15.92
CA GLY A 154 -6.30 -8.23 -16.06
C GLY A 154 -4.90 -7.76 -15.64
N LYS A 155 -4.71 -6.50 -15.23
CA LYS A 155 -3.41 -5.96 -14.84
C LYS A 155 -2.90 -6.62 -13.56
N VAL A 156 -1.61 -6.93 -13.56
CA VAL A 156 -0.89 -7.50 -12.42
C VAL A 156 0.00 -6.43 -11.80
N PHE A 157 0.03 -6.38 -10.47
CA PHE A 157 0.81 -5.45 -9.68
C PHE A 157 1.22 -6.07 -8.35
N MET A 158 2.14 -5.43 -7.64
CA MET A 158 2.56 -5.84 -6.30
C MET A 158 2.10 -4.80 -5.27
N ALA A 159 1.47 -5.27 -4.21
CA ALA A 159 1.16 -4.51 -3.00
C ALA A 159 2.17 -4.88 -1.91
N VAL A 160 2.69 -3.90 -1.19
CA VAL A 160 3.57 -4.11 -0.02
C VAL A 160 3.11 -3.20 1.10
N ASN A 161 3.07 -3.72 2.33
CA ASN A 161 2.74 -2.94 3.51
C ASN A 161 3.69 -3.26 4.66
N THR A 162 4.05 -2.24 5.44
CA THR A 162 5.03 -2.37 6.51
C THR A 162 4.74 -1.42 7.68
N HIS A 163 5.40 -1.67 8.81
CA HIS A 163 5.51 -0.74 9.93
C HIS A 163 6.96 -0.77 10.44
N PHE A 164 7.70 0.32 10.27
CA PHE A 164 9.11 0.42 10.64
C PHE A 164 9.29 0.57 12.16
N ASP A 165 10.50 0.31 12.61
CA ASP A 165 10.84 0.46 14.02
C ASP A 165 10.82 1.94 14.43
N HIS A 166 10.27 2.22 15.63
CA HIS A 166 10.12 3.58 16.13
C HIS A 166 11.36 4.10 16.89
N VAL A 167 12.34 3.23 17.20
CA VAL A 167 13.56 3.58 17.92
C VAL A 167 14.79 3.45 17.04
N GLY A 168 15.01 2.27 16.45
CA GLY A 168 16.24 1.90 15.75
C GLY A 168 16.44 2.65 14.43
N THR A 169 17.42 3.54 14.37
CA THR A 169 17.74 4.27 13.12
C THR A 169 18.37 3.38 12.07
N THR A 170 19.26 2.47 12.49
CA THR A 170 19.85 1.44 11.62
C THR A 170 18.77 0.50 11.11
N ALA A 171 17.86 0.07 12.00
CA ALA A 171 16.74 -0.80 11.64
C ALA A 171 15.87 -0.17 10.56
N ARG A 172 15.53 1.12 10.65
CA ARG A 172 14.75 1.82 9.62
C ARG A 172 15.47 1.91 8.28
N ARG A 173 16.77 2.28 8.28
CA ARG A 173 17.58 2.35 7.05
C ARG A 173 17.70 0.99 6.36
N GLU A 174 18.08 -0.02 7.10
CA GLU A 174 18.28 -1.38 6.57
C GLU A 174 16.95 -2.03 6.13
N SER A 175 15.85 -1.73 6.84
CA SER A 175 14.51 -2.14 6.43
C SER A 175 14.13 -1.53 5.09
N ALA A 176 14.45 -0.25 4.85
CA ALA A 176 14.23 0.40 3.56
C ALA A 176 15.00 -0.30 2.44
N LEU A 177 16.30 -0.60 2.65
CA LEU A 177 17.13 -1.33 1.68
C LEU A 177 16.59 -2.75 1.41
N LEU A 178 16.19 -3.47 2.47
CA LEU A 178 15.63 -4.81 2.36
C LEU A 178 14.33 -4.81 1.55
N ILE A 179 13.40 -3.91 1.84
CA ILE A 179 12.13 -3.81 1.13
C ILE A 179 12.34 -3.47 -0.36
N ILE A 180 13.22 -2.51 -0.69
CA ILE A 180 13.53 -2.17 -2.08
C ILE A 180 14.06 -3.39 -2.82
N ARG A 181 15.00 -4.13 -2.21
CA ARG A 181 15.55 -5.36 -2.79
C ARG A 181 14.46 -6.41 -3.02
N LYS A 182 13.58 -6.63 -2.03
CA LYS A 182 12.46 -7.58 -2.13
C LYS A 182 11.42 -7.16 -3.17
N ILE A 183 11.09 -5.88 -3.27
CA ILE A 183 10.20 -5.37 -4.33
C ILE A 183 10.81 -5.65 -5.71
N LYS A 184 12.09 -5.30 -5.92
CA LYS A 184 12.78 -5.55 -7.19
C LYS A 184 12.81 -7.03 -7.55
N GLU A 185 13.09 -7.89 -6.58
CA GLU A 185 13.18 -9.35 -6.76
C GLU A 185 11.82 -9.96 -7.12
N ILE A 186 10.73 -9.55 -6.43
CA ILE A 186 9.41 -10.19 -6.53
C ILE A 186 8.54 -9.54 -7.61
N ALA A 187 8.52 -8.22 -7.69
CA ALA A 187 7.71 -7.51 -8.68
C ALA A 187 8.30 -7.64 -10.10
N GLY A 188 9.65 -7.69 -10.23
CA GLY A 188 10.28 -7.60 -11.54
C GLY A 188 9.86 -6.32 -12.25
N ASP A 189 9.20 -6.45 -13.41
CA ASP A 189 8.70 -5.32 -14.22
C ASP A 189 7.26 -4.89 -13.86
N TYR A 190 6.57 -5.60 -12.96
CA TYR A 190 5.23 -5.22 -12.56
C TYR A 190 5.21 -3.94 -11.70
N PRO A 191 4.16 -3.11 -11.85
CA PRO A 191 3.96 -1.98 -10.95
C PRO A 191 3.92 -2.43 -9.49
N ALA A 192 4.50 -1.62 -8.59
CA ALA A 192 4.48 -1.89 -7.16
C ALA A 192 4.07 -0.65 -6.37
N VAL A 193 3.28 -0.87 -5.32
CA VAL A 193 2.86 0.13 -4.34
C VAL A 193 3.34 -0.33 -2.96
N LEU A 194 4.11 0.52 -2.29
CA LEU A 194 4.57 0.32 -0.93
C LEU A 194 3.86 1.31 0.00
N THR A 195 3.18 0.78 1.00
CA THR A 195 2.48 1.53 2.04
C THR A 195 3.12 1.27 3.40
N GLY A 196 2.98 2.19 4.33
CA GLY A 196 3.41 1.93 5.69
C GLY A 196 3.40 3.15 6.60
N ASP A 197 3.52 2.85 7.89
CA ASP A 197 4.05 3.74 8.89
C ASP A 197 5.57 3.51 8.95
N PHE A 198 6.33 4.49 8.50
CA PHE A 198 7.78 4.38 8.41
C PHE A 198 8.49 4.93 9.65
N ASN A 199 7.76 5.53 10.59
CA ASN A 199 8.33 6.16 11.79
C ASN A 199 9.49 7.10 11.48
N VAL A 200 9.42 7.80 10.35
CA VAL A 200 10.43 8.76 9.89
C VAL A 200 9.77 9.93 9.17
N SER A 201 10.41 11.09 9.20
CA SER A 201 10.09 12.24 8.37
C SER A 201 10.70 12.13 6.96
N PHE A 202 10.27 13.01 6.06
CA PHE A 202 10.72 13.05 4.66
C PHE A 202 12.22 13.42 4.47
N ASP A 203 12.88 13.93 5.49
CA ASP A 203 14.30 14.29 5.49
C ASP A 203 15.21 13.19 6.07
N SER A 204 14.63 12.06 6.49
CA SER A 204 15.37 10.92 7.04
C SER A 204 16.20 10.17 6.00
N GLU A 205 17.20 9.44 6.48
CA GLU A 205 18.01 8.55 5.63
C GLU A 205 17.17 7.42 5.01
N ALA A 206 16.25 6.81 5.80
CA ALA A 206 15.37 5.76 5.31
C ALA A 206 14.45 6.25 4.18
N TYR A 207 13.85 7.44 4.31
CA TYR A 207 13.04 8.05 3.25
C TYR A 207 13.88 8.32 2.00
N ARG A 208 15.08 8.91 2.15
CA ARG A 208 15.99 9.13 1.01
C ARG A 208 16.40 7.82 0.35
N THR A 209 16.66 6.77 1.13
CA THR A 209 16.99 5.44 0.61
C THR A 209 15.88 4.91 -0.30
N ILE A 210 14.61 5.08 0.07
CA ILE A 210 13.46 4.66 -0.74
C ILE A 210 13.33 5.50 -2.01
N THR A 211 13.54 6.82 -1.93
CA THR A 211 13.18 7.75 -3.01
C THR A 211 14.33 8.11 -3.96
N THR A 212 15.59 7.82 -3.61
CA THR A 212 16.77 8.18 -4.42
C THR A 212 17.56 6.98 -4.95
N ASN A 213 17.19 5.76 -4.60
CA ASN A 213 17.82 4.54 -5.11
C ASN A 213 17.61 4.42 -6.64
N PRO A 214 18.53 3.80 -7.42
CA PRO A 214 18.34 3.56 -8.85
C PRO A 214 17.06 2.81 -9.22
N PHE A 215 16.56 1.96 -8.32
CA PHE A 215 15.21 1.40 -8.39
C PHE A 215 14.24 2.33 -7.62
N VAL A 216 13.94 3.45 -8.24
CA VAL A 216 13.29 4.57 -7.57
C VAL A 216 11.82 4.32 -7.34
N LEU A 217 11.41 4.23 -6.07
CA LEU A 217 10.04 4.47 -5.68
C LEU A 217 9.79 5.98 -5.53
N LYS A 218 8.67 6.46 -6.04
CA LYS A 218 8.23 7.84 -5.92
C LYS A 218 7.26 7.99 -4.76
N ASP A 219 7.43 9.03 -3.96
CA ASP A 219 6.41 9.42 -2.98
C ASP A 219 5.15 9.84 -3.73
N ALA A 220 4.05 9.11 -3.53
CA ALA A 220 2.80 9.30 -4.24
C ALA A 220 2.23 10.71 -4.02
N GLU A 221 2.35 11.28 -2.82
CA GLU A 221 1.90 12.65 -2.56
C GLU A 221 2.72 13.67 -3.34
N LYS A 222 4.05 13.49 -3.44
CA LYS A 222 4.91 14.45 -4.16
C LYS A 222 4.64 14.48 -5.65
N ILE A 223 4.22 13.36 -6.24
CA ILE A 223 3.92 13.26 -7.67
C ILE A 223 2.43 13.40 -7.99
N ALA A 224 1.56 13.51 -6.97
CA ALA A 224 0.12 13.68 -7.15
C ALA A 224 -0.22 14.97 -7.90
N GLY A 225 -1.13 14.87 -8.87
CA GLY A 225 -1.65 16.02 -9.60
C GLY A 225 -2.41 17.01 -8.70
N LYS A 226 -3.05 16.51 -7.65
CA LYS A 226 -3.74 17.31 -6.63
C LYS A 226 -3.43 16.78 -5.24
N ARG A 227 -3.27 17.68 -4.27
CA ARG A 227 -3.09 17.38 -2.85
C ARG A 227 -4.12 18.11 -2.04
N THR A 228 -4.77 17.42 -1.09
CA THR A 228 -5.82 17.99 -0.24
C THR A 228 -5.73 17.42 1.18
N GLY A 229 -6.37 18.11 2.12
CA GLY A 229 -6.37 17.74 3.53
C GLY A 229 -5.21 18.34 4.30
N VAL A 230 -4.79 17.66 5.36
CA VAL A 230 -3.70 18.10 6.25
C VAL A 230 -2.34 17.59 5.76
N ALA A 231 -1.25 18.17 6.28
CA ALA A 231 0.12 17.84 5.85
C ALA A 231 0.83 16.85 6.80
N TYR A 232 0.11 16.25 7.73
CA TYR A 232 0.65 15.34 8.74
C TYR A 232 -0.23 14.09 8.85
N THR A 233 0.37 13.01 9.33
CA THR A 233 -0.37 11.76 9.61
C THR A 233 -0.42 11.45 11.10
N PHE A 234 0.64 11.71 11.86
CA PHE A 234 0.67 11.46 13.31
C PHE A 234 0.23 12.67 14.14
N HIS A 235 -0.69 12.47 15.08
CA HIS A 235 -1.24 13.51 15.95
C HIS A 235 -1.57 13.04 17.37
N ASP A 236 -1.40 11.74 17.67
CA ASP A 236 -1.63 11.16 19.00
C ASP A 236 -3.00 11.53 19.58
N PHE A 237 -4.09 11.24 18.85
CA PHE A 237 -5.45 11.63 19.22
C PHE A 237 -5.58 13.13 19.53
N GLY A 238 -4.87 13.97 18.80
CA GLY A 238 -4.87 15.42 18.98
C GLY A 238 -3.99 15.94 20.13
N ARG A 239 -3.29 15.06 20.86
CA ARG A 239 -2.40 15.45 21.97
C ARG A 239 -1.10 16.10 21.49
N VAL A 240 -0.62 15.76 20.30
CA VAL A 240 0.54 16.43 19.69
C VAL A 240 0.15 17.86 19.28
N PRO A 241 0.86 18.90 19.74
CA PRO A 241 0.63 20.28 19.30
C PRO A 241 0.67 20.40 17.77
N ALA A 242 -0.18 21.26 17.20
CA ALA A 242 -0.35 21.34 15.74
C ALA A 242 0.95 21.63 14.96
N ASP A 243 1.83 22.41 15.56
CA ASP A 243 3.14 22.80 15.00
C ASP A 243 4.22 21.69 15.11
N LYS A 244 3.90 20.59 15.81
CA LYS A 244 4.80 19.43 16.02
C LYS A 244 4.30 18.15 15.38
N ARG A 245 3.16 18.21 14.66
CA ARG A 245 2.60 17.06 13.97
C ARG A 245 3.41 16.75 12.73
N GLU A 246 3.71 15.51 12.53
CA GLU A 246 4.58 15.05 11.44
C GLU A 246 3.86 14.07 10.52
N LYS A 247 4.30 14.04 9.27
CA LYS A 247 3.93 12.98 8.33
C LYS A 247 4.98 11.87 8.44
N ILE A 248 4.56 10.68 8.91
CA ILE A 248 5.39 9.50 9.08
C ILE A 248 4.83 8.28 8.34
N ASP A 249 3.60 8.39 7.84
CA ASP A 249 2.97 7.39 6.98
C ASP A 249 3.08 7.82 5.51
N PHE A 250 3.47 6.90 4.65
CA PHE A 250 3.72 7.18 3.25
C PHE A 250 3.16 6.09 2.33
N ILE A 251 2.85 6.51 1.11
CA ILE A 251 2.61 5.63 -0.04
C ILE A 251 3.68 5.93 -1.09
N PHE A 252 4.44 4.90 -1.46
CA PHE A 252 5.43 4.98 -2.51
C PHE A 252 5.01 4.10 -3.68
N VAL A 253 5.29 4.56 -4.90
CA VAL A 253 4.89 3.87 -6.13
C VAL A 253 6.06 3.77 -7.11
N THR A 254 6.08 2.71 -7.92
CA THR A 254 7.03 2.60 -9.03
C THR A 254 6.70 3.62 -10.13
N PRO A 255 7.70 4.05 -10.95
CA PRO A 255 7.56 5.18 -11.88
C PRO A 255 6.45 5.06 -12.93
N GLN A 256 6.03 3.84 -13.28
CA GLN A 256 4.97 3.59 -14.25
C GLN A 256 3.56 3.90 -13.73
N ILE A 257 3.41 4.03 -12.41
CA ILE A 257 2.13 4.37 -11.78
C ILE A 257 1.92 5.89 -11.81
N LYS A 258 0.75 6.31 -12.29
CA LYS A 258 0.32 7.71 -12.18
C LYS A 258 -0.50 7.91 -10.92
N VAL A 259 -0.34 9.05 -10.27
CA VAL A 259 -1.11 9.45 -9.09
C VAL A 259 -1.93 10.68 -9.46
N SER A 260 -3.26 10.55 -9.52
CA SER A 260 -4.14 11.66 -9.83
C SER A 260 -4.25 12.64 -8.67
N ASP A 261 -4.43 12.11 -7.48
CA ASP A 261 -4.53 12.92 -6.27
C ASP A 261 -4.10 12.16 -5.02
N SER A 262 -3.79 12.94 -3.96
CA SER A 262 -3.49 12.47 -2.61
C SER A 262 -4.30 13.28 -1.61
N TYR A 263 -4.89 12.59 -0.64
CA TYR A 263 -5.74 13.16 0.39
C TYR A 263 -5.36 12.62 1.78
N ILE A 264 -5.17 13.50 2.74
CA ILE A 264 -5.01 13.16 4.16
C ILE A 264 -6.14 13.87 4.92
N PRO A 265 -7.17 13.16 5.42
CA PRO A 265 -8.28 13.77 6.13
C PRO A 265 -7.82 14.43 7.43
N GLN A 266 -8.68 15.29 7.97
CA GLN A 266 -8.47 15.86 9.30
C GLN A 266 -8.65 14.78 10.38
N GLU A 267 -7.97 14.93 11.51
CA GLU A 267 -7.85 13.92 12.56
C GLU A 267 -9.16 13.51 13.24
N ALA A 268 -10.10 14.43 13.39
CA ALA A 268 -11.39 14.14 14.01
C ALA A 268 -12.53 14.23 13.01
N ASN A 269 -13.50 13.35 13.12
CA ASN A 269 -14.76 13.47 12.40
C ASN A 269 -15.63 14.62 12.97
N THR A 270 -16.79 14.85 12.33
CA THR A 270 -17.75 15.89 12.75
C THR A 270 -18.28 15.72 14.17
N ASP A 271 -18.21 14.50 14.73
CA ASP A 271 -18.63 14.20 16.10
C ASP A 271 -17.48 14.33 17.12
N GLY A 272 -16.31 14.84 16.69
CA GLY A 272 -15.10 14.97 17.51
C GLY A 272 -14.41 13.65 17.85
N LYS A 273 -14.75 12.56 17.16
CA LYS A 273 -14.15 11.24 17.37
C LYS A 273 -13.00 11.01 16.39
N TYR A 274 -11.90 10.50 16.91
CA TYR A 274 -10.75 10.11 16.10
C TYR A 274 -10.95 8.75 15.45
N LEU A 275 -10.45 8.60 14.22
CA LEU A 275 -10.32 7.30 13.57
C LEU A 275 -9.20 6.48 14.22
N SER A 276 -8.08 7.13 14.47
CA SER A 276 -6.85 6.60 15.06
C SER A 276 -6.07 7.76 15.68
N ASP A 277 -4.91 7.52 16.23
CA ASP A 277 -3.89 8.53 16.55
C ASP A 277 -3.08 8.93 15.30
N HIS A 278 -3.33 8.29 14.17
CA HIS A 278 -2.87 8.65 12.84
C HIS A 278 -4.03 9.00 11.90
N ASN A 279 -3.78 9.90 10.96
CA ASN A 279 -4.64 10.11 9.80
C ASN A 279 -4.25 9.14 8.68
N PRO A 280 -5.20 8.48 8.00
CA PRO A 280 -4.89 7.73 6.81
C PRO A 280 -4.43 8.65 5.67
N GLN A 281 -3.49 8.20 4.84
CA GLN A 281 -3.26 8.80 3.54
C GLN A 281 -3.98 7.98 2.47
N ILE A 282 -4.74 8.65 1.61
CA ILE A 282 -5.48 8.05 0.50
C ILE A 282 -4.94 8.62 -0.80
N VAL A 283 -4.75 7.76 -1.80
CA VAL A 283 -4.35 8.16 -3.15
C VAL A 283 -5.22 7.48 -4.19
N HIS A 284 -5.47 8.18 -5.30
CA HIS A 284 -6.05 7.58 -6.49
C HIS A 284 -4.93 7.30 -7.50
N LEU A 285 -4.76 6.02 -7.80
CA LEU A 285 -3.70 5.50 -8.66
C LEU A 285 -4.26 5.07 -10.02
N ILE A 286 -3.42 5.19 -11.06
CA ILE A 286 -3.67 4.64 -12.39
C ILE A 286 -2.48 3.74 -12.73
N LEU A 287 -2.76 2.41 -12.83
CA LEU A 287 -1.81 1.38 -13.22
C LEU A 287 -1.69 1.25 -14.71
#